data_8fbe5b70f670131ff9a5fbda6519e1c6
#
_entry.id   8fbe5b70f670131ff9a5fbda6519e1c6
#
_cell.length_a   1.000
_cell.length_b   1.000
_cell.length_c   1.000
_cell.angle_alpha   90.00
_cell.angle_beta   90.00
_cell.angle_gamma   90.00
#
_symmetry.space_group_name_H-M   'P 1'
#
loop_
_entity.id
_entity.type
_entity.pdbx_description
1 polymer ?
#
loop_
_entity_poly.entity_id
_entity_poly.type
_entity_poly.pdbx_seq_one_letter_code
_entity_poly.pdbx_strand_id
1 'polypeptide(L)'
;MIYRDAVSPTENTEPPARPARRRLAPDDRRQALINSALKLFNTHPYDEVSVDDIAAEAGMSRPLVYHYYGGKAGVFISALRQTGDDVMAAIAKAGMDNPDNWLAAGLGAFFDHIQANPIGLTALLQHGSLVDREDRQVLDEISDRVLRLILTALDPPVDSPVLKSVLRGWIAMVETMGRGWLRHGQPTRQELETLLPELLRAVLGAAAWHDAATAAVLPRLPLVRAAQPGG
;
A
#
# COMPACT_ATOMS: atom_id res chain seq x y z
N MET A 1 -24.65 72.31 46.22
CA MET A 1 -25.31 71.20 45.51
C MET A 1 -24.37 70.79 44.36
N ILE A 2 -23.52 69.82 44.61
CA ILE A 2 -22.45 69.42 43.73
C ILE A 2 -22.68 67.97 43.37
N TYR A 3 -22.98 67.74 42.10
CA TYR A 3 -23.15 66.41 41.47
C TYR A 3 -21.80 65.86 41.08
N ARG A 4 -21.45 64.70 41.57
CA ARG A 4 -20.17 64.02 41.30
C ARG A 4 -20.45 62.86 40.38
N ASP A 5 -20.07 62.99 39.12
CA ASP A 5 -20.14 61.94 38.13
C ASP A 5 -19.16 60.83 38.46
N ALA A 6 -19.67 59.62 38.62
CA ALA A 6 -18.91 58.40 38.77
C ALA A 6 -18.54 57.85 37.40
N VAL A 7 -17.25 57.83 37.09
CA VAL A 7 -16.70 57.15 35.91
C VAL A 7 -16.57 55.67 36.23
N SER A 8 -17.29 54.81 35.52
CA SER A 8 -17.16 53.36 35.57
C SER A 8 -15.89 52.90 34.89
N PRO A 9 -15.16 51.91 35.44
CA PRO A 9 -13.99 51.35 34.79
C PRO A 9 -14.42 50.51 33.58
N THR A 10 -13.82 50.78 32.44
CA THR A 10 -13.91 49.96 31.23
C THR A 10 -13.28 48.60 31.47
N GLU A 11 -14.08 47.56 31.46
CA GLU A 11 -13.63 46.16 31.50
C GLU A 11 -12.81 45.89 30.24
N ASN A 12 -11.50 45.70 30.44
CA ASN A 12 -10.57 45.32 29.39
C ASN A 12 -10.71 43.79 29.13
N THR A 13 -11.59 43.43 28.24
CA THR A 13 -11.78 42.01 27.84
C THR A 13 -10.64 41.59 26.94
N GLU A 14 -9.63 40.95 27.50
CA GLU A 14 -8.53 40.33 26.79
C GLU A 14 -9.10 39.23 25.87
N PRO A 15 -8.74 39.18 24.57
CA PRO A 15 -9.27 38.14 23.67
C PRO A 15 -8.77 36.76 24.12
N PRO A 16 -9.59 35.69 24.01
CA PRO A 16 -9.24 34.36 24.47
C PRO A 16 -7.96 33.88 23.78
N ALA A 17 -6.99 33.48 24.58
CA ALA A 17 -5.73 32.92 24.12
C ALA A 17 -6.01 31.74 23.13
N ARG A 18 -5.51 31.86 21.90
CA ARG A 18 -5.55 30.75 20.92
C ARG A 18 -4.89 29.54 21.56
N PRO A 19 -5.54 28.34 21.52
CA PRO A 19 -4.95 27.13 22.09
C PRO A 19 -3.59 26.90 21.46
N ALA A 20 -2.57 26.77 22.31
CA ALA A 20 -1.20 26.50 21.89
C ALA A 20 -1.20 25.22 21.05
N ARG A 21 -0.86 25.32 19.77
CA ARG A 21 -0.68 24.16 18.88
C ARG A 21 0.37 23.27 19.53
N ARG A 22 -0.07 22.11 20.06
CA ARG A 22 0.80 21.09 20.63
C ARG A 22 1.91 20.78 19.61
N ARG A 23 3.14 21.07 19.96
CA ARG A 23 4.30 20.76 19.10
C ARG A 23 4.35 19.24 18.93
N LEU A 24 4.05 18.74 17.73
CA LEU A 24 4.22 17.34 17.39
C LEU A 24 5.68 16.92 17.57
N ALA A 25 5.92 15.69 18.03
CA ALA A 25 7.25 15.10 18.03
C ALA A 25 7.79 14.98 16.58
N PRO A 26 9.11 14.86 16.38
CA PRO A 26 9.69 14.76 15.03
C PRO A 26 9.12 13.60 14.21
N ASP A 27 8.88 12.44 14.82
CA ASP A 27 8.34 11.27 14.13
C ASP A 27 6.85 11.45 13.80
N ASP A 28 6.07 12.07 14.68
CA ASP A 28 4.67 12.43 14.39
C ASP A 28 4.57 13.39 13.18
N ARG A 29 5.54 14.30 13.04
CA ARG A 29 5.58 15.21 11.88
C ARG A 29 5.91 14.49 10.60
N ARG A 30 6.88 13.55 10.63
CA ARG A 30 7.20 12.71 9.49
C ARG A 30 5.97 11.93 9.04
N GLN A 31 5.30 11.28 9.97
CA GLN A 31 4.11 10.49 9.68
C GLN A 31 2.95 11.35 9.16
N ALA A 32 2.74 12.54 9.72
CA ALA A 32 1.72 13.47 9.23
C ALA A 32 1.97 13.91 7.78
N LEU A 33 3.24 14.14 7.39
CA LEU A 33 3.61 14.46 6.00
C LEU A 33 3.33 13.29 5.05
N ILE A 34 3.66 12.05 5.46
CA ILE A 34 3.35 10.85 4.66
C ILE A 34 1.84 10.68 4.50
N ASN A 35 1.06 10.80 5.58
CA ASN A 35 -0.40 10.65 5.53
C ASN A 35 -1.05 11.72 4.64
N SER A 36 -0.56 12.96 4.70
CA SER A 36 -1.04 14.05 3.84
C SER A 36 -0.70 13.81 2.37
N ALA A 37 0.51 13.30 2.10
CA ALA A 37 0.93 12.95 0.75
C ALA A 37 0.09 11.79 0.18
N LEU A 38 -0.16 10.73 0.97
CA LEU A 38 -1.04 9.61 0.58
C LEU A 38 -2.43 10.11 0.22
N LYS A 39 -3.02 10.99 1.04
CA LYS A 39 -4.34 11.56 0.77
C LYS A 39 -4.37 12.34 -0.55
N LEU A 40 -3.35 13.16 -0.82
CA LEU A 40 -3.25 13.92 -2.06
C LEU A 40 -3.03 13.02 -3.26
N PHE A 41 -2.10 12.07 -3.19
CA PHE A 41 -1.82 11.13 -4.28
C PHE A 41 -2.96 10.13 -4.54
N ASN A 42 -3.85 9.89 -3.56
CA ASN A 42 -5.08 9.11 -3.78
C ASN A 42 -6.17 9.89 -4.52
N THR A 43 -6.07 11.22 -4.59
CA THR A 43 -7.11 12.07 -5.19
C THR A 43 -6.63 12.88 -6.40
N HIS A 44 -5.32 12.99 -6.61
CA HIS A 44 -4.72 13.75 -7.71
C HIS A 44 -3.56 12.98 -8.37
N PRO A 45 -3.35 13.14 -9.68
CA PRO A 45 -2.16 12.64 -10.36
C PRO A 45 -0.87 13.14 -9.71
N TYR A 46 0.19 12.30 -9.72
CA TYR A 46 1.47 12.68 -9.12
C TYR A 46 1.97 14.05 -9.60
N ASP A 47 1.89 14.33 -10.89
CA ASP A 47 2.44 15.56 -11.48
C ASP A 47 1.69 16.83 -11.02
N GLU A 48 0.42 16.69 -10.66
CA GLU A 48 -0.42 17.81 -10.19
C GLU A 48 -0.19 18.15 -8.71
N VAL A 49 0.37 17.24 -7.91
CA VAL A 49 0.66 17.49 -6.49
C VAL A 49 1.99 18.22 -6.34
N SER A 50 2.01 19.34 -5.62
CA SER A 50 3.23 20.09 -5.29
C SER A 50 3.70 19.87 -3.86
N VAL A 51 4.94 20.29 -3.55
CA VAL A 51 5.46 20.31 -2.17
C VAL A 51 4.65 21.26 -1.29
N ASP A 52 4.13 22.33 -1.87
CA ASP A 52 3.31 23.31 -1.15
C ASP A 52 1.95 22.73 -0.76
N ASP A 53 1.34 21.92 -1.63
CA ASP A 53 0.09 21.21 -1.32
C ASP A 53 0.28 20.21 -0.18
N ILE A 54 1.37 19.42 -0.22
CA ILE A 54 1.70 18.46 0.85
C ILE A 54 1.93 19.19 2.18
N ALA A 55 2.67 20.30 2.15
CA ALA A 55 2.93 21.10 3.35
C ALA A 55 1.63 21.71 3.93
N ALA A 56 0.78 22.27 3.06
CA ALA A 56 -0.51 22.85 3.43
C ALA A 56 -1.44 21.81 4.04
N GLU A 57 -1.60 20.64 3.39
CA GLU A 57 -2.43 19.54 3.87
C GLU A 57 -1.94 19.01 5.23
N ALA A 58 -0.62 18.95 5.45
CA ALA A 58 -0.04 18.56 6.73
C ALA A 58 -0.09 19.67 7.81
N GLY A 59 -0.50 20.88 7.45
CA GLY A 59 -0.42 22.06 8.34
C GLY A 59 1.00 22.42 8.73
N MET A 60 1.96 22.19 7.84
CA MET A 60 3.40 22.40 8.04
C MET A 60 3.97 23.39 7.02
N SER A 61 5.23 23.79 7.21
CA SER A 61 5.91 24.67 6.27
C SER A 61 6.65 23.87 5.19
N ARG A 62 6.72 24.41 3.97
CA ARG A 62 7.52 23.85 2.86
C ARG A 62 8.96 23.47 3.25
N PRO A 63 9.74 24.27 4.01
CA PRO A 63 11.08 23.88 4.48
C PRO A 63 11.10 22.57 5.28
N LEU A 64 10.03 22.24 6.02
CA LEU A 64 9.97 20.98 6.77
C LEU A 64 9.86 19.78 5.85
N VAL A 65 9.14 19.88 4.73
CA VAL A 65 9.08 18.81 3.71
C VAL A 65 10.47 18.54 3.15
N TYR A 66 11.20 19.57 2.77
CA TYR A 66 12.57 19.42 2.29
C TYR A 66 13.53 18.87 3.36
N HIS A 67 13.37 19.32 4.60
CA HIS A 67 14.20 18.85 5.72
C HIS A 67 14.04 17.36 5.99
N TYR A 68 12.79 16.84 5.95
CA TYR A 68 12.52 15.44 6.28
C TYR A 68 12.69 14.49 5.09
N TYR A 69 12.41 14.95 3.87
CA TYR A 69 12.26 14.08 2.70
C TYR A 69 13.03 14.54 1.45
N GLY A 70 13.68 15.70 1.49
CA GLY A 70 14.41 16.22 0.33
C GLY A 70 13.50 16.78 -0.79
N GLY A 71 12.19 16.64 -0.68
CA GLY A 71 11.22 17.15 -1.66
C GLY A 71 10.09 16.16 -1.96
N LYS A 72 9.33 16.43 -3.04
CA LYS A 72 8.16 15.64 -3.44
C LYS A 72 8.48 14.16 -3.70
N ALA A 73 9.56 13.87 -4.41
CA ALA A 73 9.98 12.49 -4.70
C ALA A 73 10.25 11.69 -3.43
N GLY A 74 11.00 12.25 -2.47
CA GLY A 74 11.30 11.56 -1.22
C GLY A 74 10.06 11.31 -0.34
N VAL A 75 9.10 12.25 -0.32
CA VAL A 75 7.80 12.03 0.35
C VAL A 75 7.04 10.90 -0.35
N PHE A 76 7.01 10.91 -1.68
CA PHE A 76 6.33 9.90 -2.49
C PHE A 76 6.90 8.50 -2.25
N ILE A 77 8.23 8.34 -2.30
CA ILE A 77 8.91 7.07 -2.00
C ILE A 77 8.58 6.57 -0.59
N SER A 78 8.54 7.49 0.39
CA SER A 78 8.20 7.14 1.76
C SER A 78 6.73 6.75 1.92
N ALA A 79 5.82 7.42 1.22
CA ALA A 79 4.41 7.08 1.14
C ALA A 79 4.21 5.71 0.47
N LEU A 80 4.99 5.42 -0.57
CA LEU A 80 5.01 4.13 -1.24
C LEU A 80 5.44 2.99 -0.31
N ARG A 81 6.52 3.17 0.43
CA ARG A 81 6.97 2.19 1.42
C ARG A 81 5.90 1.93 2.48
N GLN A 82 5.26 2.98 2.99
CA GLN A 82 4.16 2.85 3.94
C GLN A 82 3.00 2.02 3.34
N THR A 83 2.58 2.33 2.12
CA THR A 83 1.53 1.56 1.41
C THR A 83 1.94 0.09 1.25
N GLY A 84 3.22 -0.17 0.92
CA GLY A 84 3.77 -1.52 0.87
C GLY A 84 3.74 -2.24 2.21
N ASP A 85 4.05 -1.54 3.31
CA ASP A 85 3.98 -2.10 4.66
C ASP A 85 2.54 -2.43 5.06
N ASP A 86 1.59 -1.54 4.75
CA ASP A 86 0.18 -1.70 5.07
C ASP A 86 -0.43 -2.90 4.32
N VAL A 87 -0.16 -3.04 3.01
CA VAL A 87 -0.65 -4.19 2.22
C VAL A 87 -0.01 -5.49 2.70
N MET A 88 1.27 -5.49 3.01
CA MET A 88 1.95 -6.68 3.54
C MET A 88 1.38 -7.12 4.88
N ALA A 89 1.10 -6.19 5.79
CA ALA A 89 0.46 -6.48 7.07
C ALA A 89 -0.96 -7.06 6.88
N ALA A 90 -1.73 -6.49 5.94
CA ALA A 90 -3.08 -6.97 5.61
C ALA A 90 -3.05 -8.40 5.04
N ILE A 91 -2.17 -8.68 4.08
CA ILE A 91 -2.01 -10.02 3.46
C ILE A 91 -1.59 -11.04 4.52
N ALA A 92 -0.57 -10.71 5.33
CA ALA A 92 -0.07 -11.62 6.36
C ALA A 92 -1.15 -11.93 7.42
N LYS A 93 -1.88 -10.90 7.87
CA LYS A 93 -2.98 -11.06 8.81
C LYS A 93 -4.09 -11.95 8.23
N ALA A 94 -4.53 -11.68 7.01
CA ALA A 94 -5.58 -12.46 6.35
C ALA A 94 -5.19 -13.95 6.21
N GLY A 95 -3.94 -14.24 5.86
CA GLY A 95 -3.41 -15.59 5.78
C GLY A 95 -3.34 -16.29 7.15
N MET A 96 -2.94 -15.59 8.21
CA MET A 96 -2.93 -16.13 9.57
C MET A 96 -4.33 -16.42 10.12
N ASP A 97 -5.29 -15.54 9.80
CA ASP A 97 -6.69 -15.71 10.22
C ASP A 97 -7.38 -16.86 9.44
N ASN A 98 -6.86 -17.25 8.28
CA ASN A 98 -7.43 -18.27 7.40
C ASN A 98 -6.35 -19.26 6.89
N PRO A 99 -5.72 -20.07 7.74
CA PRO A 99 -4.58 -20.91 7.36
C PRO A 99 -4.91 -21.95 6.28
N ASP A 100 -6.12 -22.49 6.27
CA ASP A 100 -6.56 -23.48 5.28
C ASP A 100 -6.80 -22.86 3.90
N ASN A 101 -6.96 -21.54 3.82
CA ASN A 101 -7.21 -20.79 2.58
C ASN A 101 -6.39 -19.52 2.50
N TRP A 102 -5.16 -19.56 3.01
CA TRP A 102 -4.26 -18.42 3.16
C TRP A 102 -4.06 -17.64 1.83
N LEU A 103 -4.02 -18.36 0.70
CA LEU A 103 -3.77 -17.76 -0.60
C LEU A 103 -4.96 -16.88 -1.06
N ALA A 104 -6.18 -17.40 -1.00
CA ALA A 104 -7.37 -16.63 -1.37
C ALA A 104 -7.61 -15.48 -0.38
N ALA A 105 -7.41 -15.70 0.92
CA ALA A 105 -7.50 -14.64 1.92
C ALA A 105 -6.49 -13.53 1.67
N GLY A 106 -5.24 -13.88 1.34
CA GLY A 106 -4.19 -12.92 1.00
C GLY A 106 -4.49 -12.13 -0.28
N LEU A 107 -5.02 -12.79 -1.33
CA LEU A 107 -5.48 -12.11 -2.54
C LEU A 107 -6.65 -11.16 -2.26
N GLY A 108 -7.63 -11.59 -1.49
CA GLY A 108 -8.74 -10.72 -1.07
C GLY A 108 -8.23 -9.47 -0.36
N ALA A 109 -7.33 -9.62 0.62
CA ALA A 109 -6.71 -8.49 1.32
C ALA A 109 -5.91 -7.56 0.38
N PHE A 110 -5.20 -8.13 -0.60
CA PHE A 110 -4.53 -7.34 -1.64
C PHE A 110 -5.53 -6.53 -2.47
N PHE A 111 -6.62 -7.16 -2.95
CA PHE A 111 -7.64 -6.45 -3.73
C PHE A 111 -8.39 -5.40 -2.91
N ASP A 112 -8.69 -5.65 -1.64
CA ASP A 112 -9.26 -4.65 -0.74
C ASP A 112 -8.34 -3.43 -0.62
N HIS A 113 -7.03 -3.67 -0.45
CA HIS A 113 -6.06 -2.60 -0.31
C HIS A 113 -5.94 -1.75 -1.57
N ILE A 114 -5.83 -2.35 -2.76
CA ILE A 114 -5.71 -1.60 -4.01
C ILE A 114 -7.01 -0.89 -4.40
N GLN A 115 -8.16 -1.39 -3.98
CA GLN A 115 -9.45 -0.72 -4.16
C GLN A 115 -9.60 0.49 -3.24
N ALA A 116 -9.12 0.40 -1.99
CA ALA A 116 -9.13 1.50 -1.04
C ALA A 116 -8.12 2.60 -1.41
N ASN A 117 -7.02 2.25 -2.11
CA ASN A 117 -5.94 3.15 -2.48
C ASN A 117 -5.64 3.11 -4.00
N PRO A 118 -6.63 3.38 -4.87
CA PRO A 118 -6.50 3.14 -6.31
C PRO A 118 -5.41 3.98 -6.98
N ILE A 119 -5.21 5.21 -6.53
CA ILE A 119 -4.23 6.13 -7.14
C ILE A 119 -2.82 5.87 -6.61
N GLY A 120 -2.66 5.54 -5.33
CA GLY A 120 -1.36 5.19 -4.76
C GLY A 120 -0.70 4.04 -5.54
N LEU A 121 -1.42 2.95 -5.78
CA LEU A 121 -0.93 1.82 -6.56
C LEU A 121 -0.87 2.16 -8.06
N THR A 122 -1.84 2.89 -8.60
CA THR A 122 -1.88 3.25 -10.03
C THR A 122 -0.78 4.25 -10.39
N ALA A 123 -0.50 5.23 -9.54
CA ALA A 123 0.62 6.15 -9.73
C ALA A 123 1.97 5.40 -9.76
N LEU A 124 2.15 4.42 -8.86
CA LEU A 124 3.30 3.53 -8.82
C LEU A 124 3.49 2.71 -10.10
N LEU A 125 2.40 2.35 -10.72
CA LEU A 125 2.35 1.40 -11.81
C LEU A 125 2.15 2.09 -13.18
N GLN A 126 1.72 3.35 -13.20
CA GLN A 126 1.52 4.14 -14.44
C GLN A 126 2.78 4.91 -14.88
N HIS A 127 3.71 5.20 -13.98
CA HIS A 127 4.90 6.00 -14.28
C HIS A 127 6.00 5.18 -14.98
N GLY A 128 5.64 4.33 -15.91
CA GLY A 128 6.57 3.52 -16.72
C GLY A 128 7.58 4.32 -17.56
N SER A 129 7.51 5.66 -17.56
CA SER A 129 8.47 6.54 -18.24
C SER A 129 9.13 7.58 -17.36
N LEU A 130 8.70 7.76 -16.09
CA LEU A 130 9.26 8.75 -15.15
C LEU A 130 9.67 8.14 -13.81
N VAL A 131 9.56 6.80 -13.65
CA VAL A 131 9.95 6.11 -12.41
C VAL A 131 11.47 6.11 -12.33
N ASP A 132 12.00 6.91 -11.43
CA ASP A 132 13.40 6.91 -11.08
C ASP A 132 13.81 5.52 -10.57
N ARG A 133 15.12 5.24 -10.57
CA ARG A 133 15.69 3.97 -10.16
C ARG A 133 15.26 3.57 -8.74
N GLU A 134 15.01 4.56 -7.87
CA GLU A 134 14.59 4.36 -6.48
C GLU A 134 13.17 3.82 -6.36
N ASP A 135 12.22 4.27 -7.19
CA ASP A 135 10.83 3.80 -7.15
C ASP A 135 10.72 2.33 -7.53
N ARG A 136 11.48 1.90 -8.57
CA ARG A 136 11.56 0.49 -8.96
C ARG A 136 12.14 -0.38 -7.86
N GLN A 137 13.18 0.11 -7.18
CA GLN A 137 13.78 -0.61 -6.07
C GLN A 137 12.77 -0.86 -4.96
N VAL A 138 11.91 0.12 -4.62
CA VAL A 138 10.87 -0.05 -3.60
C VAL A 138 9.84 -1.09 -4.02
N LEU A 139 9.42 -1.09 -5.29
CA LEU A 139 8.50 -2.11 -5.82
C LEU A 139 9.10 -3.51 -5.78
N ASP A 140 10.38 -3.64 -6.18
CA ASP A 140 11.10 -4.91 -6.11
C ASP A 140 11.23 -5.40 -4.66
N GLU A 141 11.51 -4.49 -3.71
CA GLU A 141 11.54 -4.80 -2.27
C GLU A 141 10.20 -5.33 -1.75
N ILE A 142 9.08 -4.72 -2.18
CA ILE A 142 7.73 -5.17 -1.82
C ILE A 142 7.45 -6.55 -2.42
N SER A 143 7.71 -6.75 -3.72
CA SER A 143 7.51 -8.03 -4.40
C SER A 143 8.36 -9.15 -3.79
N ASP A 144 9.61 -8.86 -3.38
CA ASP A 144 10.45 -9.81 -2.66
C ASP A 144 9.93 -10.14 -1.25
N ARG A 145 9.26 -9.21 -0.58
CA ARG A 145 8.59 -9.48 0.71
C ARG A 145 7.38 -10.39 0.53
N VAL A 146 6.56 -10.17 -0.50
CA VAL A 146 5.44 -11.06 -0.88
C VAL A 146 5.98 -12.45 -1.18
N LEU A 147 7.04 -12.56 -1.97
CA LEU A 147 7.69 -13.84 -2.27
C LEU A 147 8.11 -14.58 -0.99
N ARG A 148 8.75 -13.89 -0.05
CA ARG A 148 9.16 -14.51 1.24
C ARG A 148 7.96 -14.99 2.04
N LEU A 149 6.86 -14.23 2.06
CA LEU A 149 5.62 -14.63 2.75
C LEU A 149 5.05 -15.92 2.13
N ILE A 150 4.97 -16.00 0.80
CA ILE A 150 4.50 -17.19 0.10
C ILE A 150 5.43 -18.39 0.36
N LEU A 151 6.74 -18.20 0.29
CA LEU A 151 7.71 -19.27 0.58
C LEU A 151 7.61 -19.76 2.02
N THR A 152 7.36 -18.87 2.98
CA THR A 152 7.12 -19.26 4.38
C THR A 152 5.87 -20.12 4.52
N ALA A 153 4.79 -19.78 3.83
CA ALA A 153 3.54 -20.55 3.83
C ALA A 153 3.70 -21.91 3.12
N LEU A 154 4.48 -21.97 2.03
CA LEU A 154 4.75 -23.20 1.28
C LEU A 154 5.81 -24.10 1.92
N ASP A 155 6.71 -23.54 2.73
CA ASP A 155 7.78 -24.23 3.45
C ASP A 155 8.51 -25.29 2.58
N PRO A 156 9.20 -24.89 1.50
CA PRO A 156 9.86 -25.84 0.60
C PRO A 156 11.02 -26.54 1.31
N PRO A 157 11.27 -27.85 1.04
CA PRO A 157 12.28 -28.63 1.74
C PRO A 157 13.73 -28.16 1.42
N VAL A 158 13.91 -27.50 0.27
CA VAL A 158 15.20 -26.95 -0.17
C VAL A 158 14.97 -25.64 -0.90
N ASP A 159 15.98 -24.80 -0.93
CA ASP A 159 15.99 -23.57 -1.71
C ASP A 159 16.01 -23.91 -3.20
N SER A 160 15.06 -23.34 -3.97
CA SER A 160 14.96 -23.58 -5.41
C SER A 160 14.88 -22.26 -6.19
N PRO A 161 15.84 -21.99 -7.07
CA PRO A 161 15.76 -20.87 -8.01
C PRO A 161 14.56 -20.97 -8.96
N VAL A 162 14.17 -22.18 -9.37
CA VAL A 162 13.02 -22.44 -10.26
C VAL A 162 11.73 -22.02 -9.55
N LEU A 163 11.48 -22.52 -8.33
CA LEU A 163 10.33 -22.18 -7.53
C LEU A 163 10.24 -20.65 -7.31
N LYS A 164 11.35 -20.02 -6.92
CA LYS A 164 11.39 -18.56 -6.73
C LYS A 164 11.06 -17.79 -8.01
N SER A 165 11.58 -18.21 -9.15
CA SER A 165 11.33 -17.55 -10.43
C SER A 165 9.86 -17.66 -10.85
N VAL A 166 9.27 -18.84 -10.68
CA VAL A 166 7.84 -19.07 -10.99
C VAL A 166 6.95 -18.23 -10.09
N LEU A 167 7.23 -18.19 -8.79
CA LEU A 167 6.47 -17.37 -7.84
C LEU A 167 6.59 -15.87 -8.15
N ARG A 168 7.78 -15.36 -8.51
CA ARG A 168 7.96 -13.97 -8.97
C ARG A 168 7.14 -13.67 -10.22
N GLY A 169 7.15 -14.57 -11.20
CA GLY A 169 6.31 -14.44 -12.39
C GLY A 169 4.82 -14.37 -12.07
N TRP A 170 4.36 -15.19 -11.13
CA TRP A 170 2.99 -15.15 -10.69
C TRP A 170 2.64 -13.88 -9.93
N ILE A 171 3.50 -13.39 -9.03
CA ILE A 171 3.32 -12.10 -8.32
C ILE A 171 3.17 -10.96 -9.33
N ALA A 172 4.06 -10.88 -10.33
CA ALA A 172 3.99 -9.89 -11.40
C ALA A 172 2.68 -9.99 -12.21
N MET A 173 2.16 -11.20 -12.40
CA MET A 173 0.85 -11.44 -13.03
C MET A 173 -0.29 -10.88 -12.17
N VAL A 174 -0.31 -11.15 -10.85
CA VAL A 174 -1.28 -10.60 -9.90
C VAL A 174 -1.29 -9.08 -9.96
N GLU A 175 -0.13 -8.44 -9.90
CA GLU A 175 0.02 -6.98 -9.98
C GLU A 175 -0.52 -6.44 -11.32
N THR A 176 -0.20 -7.10 -12.43
CA THR A 176 -0.62 -6.67 -13.78
C THR A 176 -2.12 -6.80 -13.97
N MET A 177 -2.70 -7.91 -13.53
CA MET A 177 -4.14 -8.15 -13.65
C MET A 177 -4.93 -7.26 -12.67
N GLY A 178 -4.43 -7.03 -11.46
CA GLY A 178 -5.02 -6.09 -10.52
C GLY A 178 -5.06 -4.64 -11.05
N ARG A 179 -3.99 -4.20 -11.72
CA ARG A 179 -3.97 -2.91 -12.44
C ARG A 179 -5.00 -2.84 -13.56
N GLY A 180 -5.09 -3.91 -14.36
CA GLY A 180 -6.06 -4.00 -15.44
C GLY A 180 -7.49 -3.88 -14.92
N TRP A 181 -7.77 -4.57 -13.83
CA TRP A 181 -9.06 -4.48 -13.14
C TRP A 181 -9.38 -3.06 -12.66
N LEU A 182 -8.45 -2.40 -11.98
CA LEU A 182 -8.66 -1.02 -11.50
C LEU A 182 -8.92 -0.03 -12.65
N ARG A 183 -8.29 -0.23 -13.82
CA ARG A 183 -8.44 0.66 -14.98
C ARG A 183 -9.70 0.42 -15.79
N HIS A 184 -10.07 -0.84 -15.95
CA HIS A 184 -11.05 -1.26 -16.95
C HIS A 184 -12.27 -1.95 -16.33
N GLY A 185 -12.22 -2.30 -15.04
CA GLY A 185 -13.27 -3.08 -14.37
C GLY A 185 -13.36 -4.54 -14.82
N GLN A 186 -12.43 -4.98 -15.72
CA GLN A 186 -12.44 -6.31 -16.31
C GLN A 186 -11.02 -6.90 -16.35
N PRO A 187 -10.84 -8.21 -16.07
CA PRO A 187 -11.85 -9.12 -15.48
C PRO A 187 -12.41 -8.58 -14.15
N THR A 188 -13.57 -9.05 -13.72
CA THR A 188 -14.14 -8.67 -12.42
C THR A 188 -13.24 -9.12 -11.27
N ARG A 189 -13.35 -8.48 -10.11
CA ARG A 189 -12.63 -8.90 -8.89
C ARG A 189 -12.87 -10.38 -8.58
N GLN A 190 -14.12 -10.84 -8.64
CA GLN A 190 -14.49 -12.22 -8.35
C GLN A 190 -13.82 -13.21 -9.31
N GLU A 191 -13.77 -12.87 -10.60
CA GLU A 191 -13.05 -13.69 -11.58
C GLU A 191 -11.55 -13.74 -11.28
N LEU A 192 -10.92 -12.64 -10.90
CA LEU A 192 -9.51 -12.60 -10.53
C LEU A 192 -9.21 -13.42 -9.26
N GLU A 193 -10.03 -13.29 -8.23
CA GLU A 193 -9.88 -14.04 -6.97
C GLU A 193 -10.04 -15.56 -7.19
N THR A 194 -10.77 -15.98 -8.21
CA THR A 194 -10.90 -17.38 -8.60
C THR A 194 -9.75 -17.84 -9.50
N LEU A 195 -9.43 -17.07 -10.52
CA LEU A 195 -8.47 -17.42 -11.57
C LEU A 195 -7.02 -17.45 -11.08
N LEU A 196 -6.61 -16.46 -10.26
CA LEU A 196 -5.20 -16.31 -9.86
C LEU A 196 -4.66 -17.49 -9.04
N PRO A 197 -5.41 -18.09 -8.08
CA PRO A 197 -4.98 -19.31 -7.40
C PRO A 197 -4.89 -20.53 -8.35
N GLU A 198 -5.79 -20.63 -9.33
CA GLU A 198 -5.75 -21.69 -10.34
C GLU A 198 -4.52 -21.55 -11.24
N LEU A 199 -4.20 -20.33 -11.67
CA LEU A 199 -2.99 -20.04 -12.45
C LEU A 199 -1.72 -20.36 -11.66
N LEU A 200 -1.67 -20.04 -10.34
CA LEU A 200 -0.54 -20.43 -9.51
C LEU A 200 -0.36 -21.94 -9.50
N ARG A 201 -1.44 -22.69 -9.29
CA ARG A 201 -1.41 -24.16 -9.30
C ARG A 201 -0.93 -24.71 -10.65
N ALA A 202 -1.41 -24.14 -11.76
CA ALA A 202 -1.05 -24.56 -13.10
C ALA A 202 0.44 -24.33 -13.40
N VAL A 203 0.97 -23.12 -13.11
CA VAL A 203 2.39 -22.81 -13.36
C VAL A 203 3.33 -23.59 -12.46
N LEU A 204 2.97 -23.80 -11.19
CA LEU A 204 3.76 -24.66 -10.27
C LEU A 204 3.66 -26.12 -10.69
N GLY A 205 2.49 -26.60 -11.17
CA GLY A 205 2.34 -27.95 -11.72
C GLY A 205 3.24 -28.20 -12.92
N ALA A 206 3.34 -27.24 -13.84
CA ALA A 206 4.27 -27.33 -14.97
C ALA A 206 5.74 -27.34 -14.51
N ALA A 207 6.12 -26.48 -13.58
CA ALA A 207 7.49 -26.39 -13.06
C ALA A 207 7.91 -27.63 -12.25
N ALA A 208 6.96 -28.31 -11.60
CA ALA A 208 7.20 -29.53 -10.80
C ALA A 208 7.82 -30.69 -11.61
N TRP A 209 7.59 -30.72 -12.92
CA TRP A 209 8.24 -31.68 -13.81
C TRP A 209 9.76 -31.48 -13.93
N HIS A 210 10.24 -30.29 -13.60
CA HIS A 210 11.64 -29.88 -13.75
C HIS A 210 12.32 -29.63 -12.42
N ASP A 211 11.58 -29.51 -11.32
CA ASP A 211 12.11 -29.11 -10.00
C ASP A 211 11.41 -29.85 -8.85
N ALA A 212 12.19 -30.67 -8.13
CA ALA A 212 11.69 -31.48 -7.03
C ALA A 212 11.16 -30.63 -5.84
N ALA A 213 11.76 -29.46 -5.58
CA ALA A 213 11.29 -28.56 -4.54
C ALA A 213 9.90 -28.00 -4.87
N THR A 214 9.69 -27.65 -6.13
CA THR A 214 8.37 -27.21 -6.61
C THR A 214 7.34 -28.36 -6.54
N ALA A 215 7.72 -29.59 -6.90
CA ALA A 215 6.84 -30.74 -6.74
C ALA A 215 6.43 -30.98 -5.28
N ALA A 216 7.32 -30.79 -4.34
CA ALA A 216 7.09 -30.99 -2.90
C ALA A 216 6.11 -29.96 -2.29
N VAL A 217 5.98 -28.77 -2.86
CA VAL A 217 5.08 -27.72 -2.33
C VAL A 217 3.67 -27.76 -2.93
N LEU A 218 3.45 -28.43 -4.06
CA LEU A 218 2.13 -28.53 -4.70
C LEU A 218 1.00 -29.02 -3.76
N PRO A 219 1.21 -30.05 -2.92
CA PRO A 219 0.17 -30.50 -1.98
C PRO A 219 -0.18 -29.49 -0.90
N ARG A 220 0.70 -28.51 -0.65
CA ARG A 220 0.52 -27.47 0.37
C ARG A 220 -0.27 -26.23 -0.13
N LEU A 221 -0.54 -26.16 -1.43
CA LEU A 221 -1.42 -25.14 -1.96
C LEU A 221 -2.87 -25.44 -1.53
N PRO A 222 -3.60 -24.41 -1.03
CA PRO A 222 -5.01 -24.55 -0.73
C PRO A 222 -5.79 -25.10 -1.92
N LEU A 223 -6.74 -25.99 -1.66
CA LEU A 223 -7.65 -26.46 -2.70
C LEU A 223 -8.59 -25.32 -3.07
N VAL A 224 -8.49 -24.87 -4.32
CA VAL A 224 -9.49 -23.94 -4.85
C VAL A 224 -10.78 -24.73 -4.98
N ARG A 225 -11.78 -24.45 -4.14
CA ARG A 225 -13.14 -24.91 -4.42
C ARG A 225 -13.61 -24.12 -5.64
N ALA A 226 -13.66 -24.77 -6.78
CA ALA A 226 -14.32 -24.20 -7.95
C ALA A 226 -15.72 -23.73 -7.52
N ALA A 227 -15.98 -22.42 -7.64
CA ALA A 227 -17.35 -21.95 -7.60
C ALA A 227 -18.06 -22.69 -8.73
N GLN A 228 -19.07 -23.51 -8.39
CA GLN A 228 -19.87 -24.17 -9.42
C GLN A 228 -20.45 -23.04 -10.28
N PRO A 229 -20.28 -23.09 -11.61
CA PRO A 229 -20.98 -22.15 -12.48
C PRO A 229 -22.46 -22.27 -12.15
N GLY A 230 -23.04 -21.17 -11.67
CA GLY A 230 -24.46 -21.10 -11.35
C GLY A 230 -25.27 -21.54 -12.58
N GLY A 231 -26.11 -22.53 -12.37
CA GLY A 231 -27.03 -23.01 -13.38
C GLY A 231 -28.09 -21.98 -13.73
#